data_336f7d8654dff613f2123c59dff3fcbf
#
_entry.id   336f7d8654dff613f2123c59dff3fcbf
#
_cell.length_a   1.000
_cell.length_b   1.000
_cell.length_c   1.000
_cell.angle_alpha   90.00
_cell.angle_beta   90.00
_cell.angle_gamma   90.00
#
_symmetry.space_group_name_H-M   'P 1'
#
loop_
_entity.id
_entity.type
_entity.pdbx_description
1 polymer ?
#
loop_
_entity_poly.entity_id
_entity_poly.type
_entity_poly.pdbx_seq_one_letter_code
_entity_poly.pdbx_strand_id
1 'polypeptide(L)'
;MIYIDPHIHPSSRTTDDYQQMALTGCVAVTEPAFWAGYDRQTASGFYDYYRQLTEYEPRRAAQYGIKHFTWICINPKEADDPQFAREVMKLFPEFLEKPTVLGIGEIGLNKNTKNELVILEEQIEFAAEYNQMILVHTPHLEDKQKGTRLIMDALDNNGNIDPGRVMIDHAEEHTVGEILDRGFWAGLTIYPNTKCTPQRAADIVEIYAAEQIWVNSAADWGPSDPLSVPKCGYELKRRGYEDDFIEKVIFENPKTFLSQNERFSV
;
A
#
# COMPACT_ATOMS: atom_id res chain seq x y z
N MET A 1 2.98 -22.54 2.02
CA MET A 1 1.93 -21.56 1.73
C MET A 1 2.59 -20.41 0.97
N ILE A 2 2.08 -20.03 -0.19
CA ILE A 2 2.58 -18.86 -0.93
C ILE A 2 1.81 -17.60 -0.50
N TYR A 3 2.44 -16.43 -0.63
CA TYR A 3 1.77 -15.18 -0.31
C TYR A 3 2.32 -14.01 -1.15
N ILE A 4 1.54 -12.94 -1.18
CA ILE A 4 1.91 -11.63 -1.69
C ILE A 4 1.98 -10.67 -0.51
N ASP A 5 3.03 -9.84 -0.41
CA ASP A 5 2.99 -8.67 0.47
C ASP A 5 2.64 -7.43 -0.37
N PRO A 6 1.37 -7.00 -0.34
CA PRO A 6 0.88 -5.97 -1.25
C PRO A 6 1.23 -4.54 -0.81
N HIS A 7 1.92 -4.36 0.32
CA HIS A 7 2.47 -3.10 0.77
C HIS A 7 3.66 -3.34 1.71
N ILE A 8 4.84 -3.13 1.19
CA ILE A 8 6.11 -3.23 1.92
C ILE A 8 7.10 -2.24 1.28
N HIS A 9 8.11 -1.79 2.02
CA HIS A 9 9.17 -0.91 1.52
C HIS A 9 10.53 -1.64 1.46
N PRO A 10 10.72 -2.56 0.50
CA PRO A 10 11.94 -3.37 0.41
C PRO A 10 13.22 -2.55 0.23
N SER A 11 13.13 -1.34 -0.34
CA SER A 11 14.27 -0.41 -0.44
C SER A 11 14.86 -0.04 0.93
N SER A 12 14.09 -0.16 2.01
CA SER A 12 14.52 0.03 3.40
C SER A 12 15.03 -1.26 4.07
N ARG A 13 14.98 -2.39 3.38
CA ARG A 13 15.24 -3.72 3.96
C ARG A 13 16.56 -4.31 3.49
N THR A 14 17.07 -5.26 4.26
CA THR A 14 18.34 -5.94 3.97
C THR A 14 18.18 -7.16 3.06
N THR A 15 19.29 -7.73 2.62
CA THR A 15 19.30 -9.00 1.85
C THR A 15 18.75 -10.16 2.67
N ASP A 16 18.97 -10.16 3.99
CA ASP A 16 18.48 -11.22 4.88
C ASP A 16 16.94 -11.22 4.94
N ASP A 17 16.32 -10.05 4.89
CA ASP A 17 14.86 -9.93 4.84
C ASP A 17 14.30 -10.55 3.55
N TYR A 18 14.89 -10.25 2.39
CA TYR A 18 14.50 -10.87 1.12
C TYR A 18 14.64 -12.40 1.16
N GLN A 19 15.74 -12.89 1.74
CA GLN A 19 15.96 -14.31 1.87
C GLN A 19 14.90 -14.97 2.78
N GLN A 20 14.56 -14.34 3.90
CA GLN A 20 13.50 -14.83 4.80
C GLN A 20 12.12 -14.81 4.14
N MET A 21 11.79 -13.76 3.41
CA MET A 21 10.55 -13.65 2.65
C MET A 21 10.45 -14.77 1.60
N ALA A 22 11.50 -15.01 0.83
CA ALA A 22 11.56 -16.09 -0.16
C ALA A 22 11.39 -17.47 0.49
N LEU A 23 12.11 -17.74 1.60
CA LEU A 23 12.02 -19.00 2.34
C LEU A 23 10.63 -19.25 2.93
N THR A 24 9.88 -18.22 3.26
CA THR A 24 8.51 -18.30 3.78
C THR A 24 7.43 -18.33 2.70
N GLY A 25 7.81 -18.25 1.41
CA GLY A 25 6.91 -18.39 0.28
C GLY A 25 6.38 -17.08 -0.31
N CYS A 26 7.06 -15.95 -0.09
CA CYS A 26 6.74 -14.70 -0.80
C CYS A 26 6.99 -14.86 -2.30
N VAL A 27 5.98 -14.60 -3.12
CA VAL A 27 6.12 -14.67 -4.58
C VAL A 27 6.10 -13.29 -5.24
N ALA A 28 5.50 -12.31 -4.59
CA ALA A 28 5.46 -10.93 -5.07
C ALA A 28 5.36 -9.92 -3.93
N VAL A 29 5.87 -8.73 -4.18
CA VAL A 29 5.73 -7.55 -3.32
C VAL A 29 5.29 -6.35 -4.15
N THR A 30 4.57 -5.41 -3.52
CA THR A 30 4.40 -4.08 -4.09
C THR A 30 4.95 -3.01 -3.15
N GLU A 31 5.73 -2.09 -3.70
CA GLU A 31 6.41 -1.03 -2.98
C GLU A 31 5.85 0.34 -3.39
N PRO A 32 5.02 0.96 -2.57
CA PRO A 32 4.60 2.32 -2.82
C PRO A 32 5.72 3.32 -2.52
N ALA A 33 5.72 4.44 -3.27
CA ALA A 33 6.62 5.53 -3.01
C ALA A 33 6.42 6.07 -1.59
N PHE A 34 7.50 6.19 -0.84
CA PHE A 34 7.48 6.44 0.60
C PHE A 34 8.51 7.49 1.01
N TRP A 35 8.31 8.07 2.17
CA TRP A 35 9.21 9.00 2.84
C TRP A 35 10.55 8.31 3.20
N ALA A 36 11.66 8.98 2.95
CA ALA A 36 13.01 8.39 3.09
C ALA A 36 13.62 8.53 4.50
N GLY A 37 12.82 8.87 5.52
CA GLY A 37 13.32 9.20 6.86
C GLY A 37 13.62 10.71 7.02
N TYR A 38 13.59 11.46 5.92
CA TYR A 38 13.71 12.92 5.83
C TYR A 38 12.95 13.41 4.60
N ASP A 39 12.62 14.71 4.59
CA ASP A 39 11.90 15.33 3.47
C ASP A 39 12.87 15.62 2.32
N ARG A 40 12.56 15.09 1.15
CA ARG A 40 13.32 15.38 -0.07
C ARG A 40 13.16 16.85 -0.45
N GLN A 41 14.24 17.46 -0.90
CA GLN A 41 14.29 18.91 -1.13
C GLN A 41 14.17 19.30 -2.60
N THR A 42 14.21 18.34 -3.52
CA THR A 42 14.22 18.59 -4.97
C THR A 42 13.42 17.53 -5.72
N ALA A 43 12.78 17.93 -6.83
CA ALA A 43 12.11 16.98 -7.72
C ALA A 43 13.10 15.95 -8.33
N SER A 44 14.37 16.34 -8.55
CA SER A 44 15.41 15.39 -8.99
C SER A 44 15.70 14.29 -7.97
N GLY A 45 15.56 14.58 -6.66
CA GLY A 45 15.66 13.56 -5.62
C GLY A 45 14.53 12.53 -5.71
N PHE A 46 13.33 12.97 -6.06
CA PHE A 46 12.21 12.05 -6.36
C PHE A 46 12.45 11.28 -7.66
N TYR A 47 12.99 11.90 -8.69
CA TYR A 47 13.32 11.24 -9.95
C TYR A 47 14.28 10.06 -9.72
N ASP A 48 15.38 10.30 -9.00
CA ASP A 48 16.35 9.24 -8.66
C ASP A 48 15.72 8.14 -7.79
N TYR A 49 14.86 8.50 -6.86
CA TYR A 49 14.14 7.54 -6.02
C TYR A 49 13.16 6.68 -6.84
N TYR A 50 12.36 7.27 -7.74
CA TYR A 50 11.48 6.51 -8.60
C TYR A 50 12.25 5.58 -9.55
N ARG A 51 13.43 6.00 -10.03
CA ARG A 51 14.33 5.10 -10.77
C ARG A 51 14.81 3.93 -9.92
N GLN A 52 15.14 4.17 -8.66
CA GLN A 52 15.47 3.09 -7.74
C GLN A 52 14.32 2.08 -7.65
N LEU A 53 13.10 2.54 -7.36
CA LEU A 53 11.93 1.69 -7.21
C LEU A 53 11.58 0.91 -8.48
N THR A 54 11.68 1.54 -9.65
CA THR A 54 11.22 0.96 -10.93
C THR A 54 12.30 0.19 -11.69
N GLU A 55 13.58 0.45 -11.44
CA GLU A 55 14.69 -0.12 -12.21
C GLU A 55 15.60 -1.02 -11.37
N TYR A 56 15.90 -0.67 -10.13
CA TYR A 56 16.83 -1.40 -9.27
C TYR A 56 16.14 -2.45 -8.39
N GLU A 57 15.12 -2.07 -7.64
CA GLU A 57 14.45 -2.98 -6.69
C GLU A 57 13.80 -4.19 -7.39
N PRO A 58 13.21 -4.10 -8.59
CA PRO A 58 12.72 -5.28 -9.29
C PRO A 58 13.82 -6.30 -9.62
N ARG A 59 15.01 -5.83 -9.98
CA ARG A 59 16.16 -6.71 -10.24
C ARG A 59 16.72 -7.32 -8.97
N ARG A 60 16.70 -6.57 -7.86
CA ARG A 60 17.14 -7.04 -6.55
C ARG A 60 16.21 -8.13 -6.03
N ALA A 61 14.90 -7.92 -6.06
CA ALA A 61 13.88 -8.91 -5.66
C ALA A 61 13.93 -10.19 -6.51
N ALA A 62 14.15 -10.05 -7.82
CA ALA A 62 14.25 -11.19 -8.74
C ALA A 62 15.38 -12.17 -8.41
N GLN A 63 16.45 -11.72 -7.73
CA GLN A 63 17.53 -12.60 -7.26
C GLN A 63 17.05 -13.62 -6.23
N TYR A 64 15.92 -13.35 -5.58
CA TYR A 64 15.28 -14.19 -4.58
C TYR A 64 14.01 -14.89 -5.11
N GLY A 65 13.73 -14.76 -6.41
CA GLY A 65 12.51 -15.32 -7.03
C GLY A 65 11.24 -14.55 -6.68
N ILE A 66 11.36 -13.32 -6.13
CA ILE A 66 10.25 -12.45 -5.76
C ILE A 66 10.03 -11.44 -6.89
N LYS A 67 8.78 -11.30 -7.36
CA LYS A 67 8.40 -10.22 -8.29
C LYS A 67 8.17 -8.93 -7.51
N HIS A 68 8.68 -7.83 -8.02
CA HIS A 68 8.54 -6.51 -7.39
C HIS A 68 7.79 -5.56 -8.32
N PHE A 69 6.75 -4.93 -7.78
CA PHE A 69 5.96 -3.90 -8.43
C PHE A 69 5.97 -2.61 -7.61
N THR A 70 5.56 -1.51 -8.22
CA THR A 70 5.73 -0.17 -7.63
C THR A 70 4.46 0.65 -7.78
N TRP A 71 4.25 1.58 -6.84
CA TRP A 71 3.28 2.65 -6.93
C TRP A 71 4.01 3.99 -6.86
N ILE A 72 3.56 4.97 -7.63
CA ILE A 72 4.21 6.28 -7.72
C ILE A 72 3.32 7.33 -7.07
N CYS A 73 3.88 8.17 -6.22
CA CYS A 73 3.17 9.29 -5.60
C CYS A 73 4.12 10.28 -4.94
N ILE A 74 3.60 11.43 -4.52
CA ILE A 74 4.19 12.14 -3.39
C ILE A 74 3.48 11.67 -2.11
N ASN A 75 4.26 11.10 -1.19
CA ASN A 75 3.73 10.56 0.06
C ASN A 75 3.17 11.68 0.94
N PRO A 76 2.08 11.47 1.71
CA PRO A 76 1.50 12.50 2.57
C PRO A 76 2.49 13.11 3.57
N LYS A 77 3.52 12.41 3.99
CA LYS A 77 4.57 12.98 4.85
C LYS A 77 5.41 14.08 4.18
N GLU A 78 5.44 14.12 2.85
CA GLU A 78 6.17 15.12 2.06
C GLU A 78 5.22 16.05 1.27
N ALA A 79 3.90 15.96 1.49
CA ALA A 79 2.88 16.68 0.73
C ALA A 79 2.46 18.02 1.34
N ASP A 80 3.10 18.48 2.42
CA ASP A 80 2.71 19.71 3.14
C ASP A 80 3.21 21.00 2.48
N ASP A 81 3.99 20.88 1.38
CA ASP A 81 4.33 21.96 0.44
C ASP A 81 3.67 21.71 -0.93
N PRO A 82 2.50 22.31 -1.23
CA PRO A 82 1.80 22.07 -2.48
C PRO A 82 2.55 22.53 -3.73
N GLN A 83 3.40 23.55 -3.63
CA GLN A 83 4.17 23.99 -4.78
C GLN A 83 5.22 22.95 -5.15
N PHE A 84 5.94 22.46 -4.16
CA PHE A 84 6.92 21.40 -4.35
C PHE A 84 6.26 20.08 -4.80
N ALA A 85 5.14 19.71 -4.20
CA ALA A 85 4.38 18.52 -4.58
C ALA A 85 4.00 18.51 -6.06
N ARG A 86 3.51 19.64 -6.59
CA ARG A 86 3.20 19.80 -8.03
C ARG A 86 4.42 19.68 -8.93
N GLU A 87 5.60 20.12 -8.48
CA GLU A 87 6.86 19.91 -9.23
C GLU A 87 7.19 18.41 -9.34
N VAL A 88 6.97 17.65 -8.26
CA VAL A 88 7.18 16.21 -8.25
C VAL A 88 6.14 15.49 -9.12
N MET A 89 4.88 15.89 -9.07
CA MET A 89 3.80 15.29 -9.87
C MET A 89 4.05 15.38 -11.38
N LYS A 90 4.81 16.38 -11.86
CA LYS A 90 5.22 16.45 -13.27
C LYS A 90 6.04 15.25 -13.74
N LEU A 91 6.61 14.48 -12.83
CA LEU A 91 7.38 13.28 -13.15
C LEU A 91 6.49 12.05 -13.36
N PHE A 92 5.27 12.04 -12.83
CA PHE A 92 4.41 10.86 -12.82
C PHE A 92 4.16 10.24 -14.19
N PRO A 93 3.85 11.02 -15.27
CA PRO A 93 3.59 10.44 -16.58
C PRO A 93 4.74 9.56 -17.10
N GLU A 94 5.99 9.98 -16.90
CA GLU A 94 7.17 9.21 -17.31
C GLU A 94 7.26 7.87 -16.57
N PHE A 95 7.01 7.88 -15.25
CA PHE A 95 7.14 6.67 -14.44
C PHE A 95 5.94 5.74 -14.54
N LEU A 96 4.76 6.25 -14.86
CA LEU A 96 3.59 5.41 -15.13
C LEU A 96 3.79 4.49 -16.34
N GLU A 97 4.67 4.85 -17.27
CA GLU A 97 5.02 3.99 -18.42
C GLU A 97 5.94 2.81 -18.06
N LYS A 98 6.54 2.81 -16.87
CA LYS A 98 7.43 1.72 -16.44
C LYS A 98 6.65 0.41 -16.22
N PRO A 99 7.21 -0.74 -16.63
CA PRO A 99 6.49 -2.03 -16.64
C PRO A 99 6.16 -2.57 -15.24
N THR A 100 6.76 -2.03 -14.19
CA THR A 100 6.54 -2.44 -12.80
C THR A 100 5.56 -1.56 -12.05
N VAL A 101 5.12 -0.42 -12.64
CA VAL A 101 4.24 0.53 -11.98
C VAL A 101 2.78 0.13 -12.16
N LEU A 102 2.07 -0.02 -11.03
CA LEU A 102 0.68 -0.46 -10.98
C LEU A 102 -0.32 0.69 -10.87
N GLY A 103 0.10 1.85 -10.37
CA GLY A 103 -0.79 2.98 -10.17
C GLY A 103 -0.19 4.07 -9.29
N ILE A 104 -1.07 4.86 -8.71
CA ILE A 104 -0.73 5.99 -7.85
C ILE A 104 -0.84 5.58 -6.37
N GLY A 105 0.24 5.73 -5.60
CA GLY A 105 0.26 5.37 -4.16
C GLY A 105 1.66 5.34 -3.53
N GLU A 106 1.74 5.49 -2.21
CA GLU A 106 0.62 5.69 -1.28
C GLU A 106 0.29 7.19 -1.12
N ILE A 107 -0.88 7.59 -1.58
CA ILE A 107 -1.41 8.95 -1.38
C ILE A 107 -2.27 8.98 -0.12
N GLY A 108 -2.55 10.13 0.45
CA GLY A 108 -3.43 10.17 1.62
C GLY A 108 -3.14 11.34 2.55
N LEU A 109 -3.41 11.12 3.84
CA LEU A 109 -3.20 12.10 4.91
C LEU A 109 -2.30 11.52 6.01
N ASN A 110 -1.43 12.36 6.58
CA ASN A 110 -0.56 12.00 7.70
C ASN A 110 -0.91 12.82 8.96
N LYS A 111 -1.06 14.13 8.84
CA LYS A 111 -1.41 15.07 9.93
C LYS A 111 -2.78 15.73 9.76
N ASN A 112 -3.51 15.36 8.72
CA ASN A 112 -4.80 15.96 8.36
C ASN A 112 -4.70 17.49 8.10
N THR A 113 -3.59 17.96 7.52
CA THR A 113 -3.43 19.37 7.15
C THR A 113 -4.22 19.72 5.89
N LYS A 114 -4.49 21.01 5.70
CA LYS A 114 -5.15 21.48 4.48
C LYS A 114 -4.27 21.26 3.24
N ASN A 115 -2.96 21.39 3.37
CA ASN A 115 -2.03 21.20 2.26
C ASN A 115 -1.98 19.74 1.84
N GLU A 116 -1.90 18.80 2.80
CA GLU A 116 -2.01 17.37 2.51
C GLU A 116 -3.32 17.03 1.76
N LEU A 117 -4.46 17.62 2.20
CA LEU A 117 -5.75 17.38 1.55
C LEU A 117 -5.77 17.91 0.10
N VAL A 118 -5.26 19.11 -0.14
CA VAL A 118 -5.16 19.68 -1.49
C VAL A 118 -4.34 18.77 -2.41
N ILE A 119 -3.19 18.27 -1.93
CA ILE A 119 -2.34 17.40 -2.73
C ILE A 119 -2.94 16.00 -2.90
N LEU A 120 -3.68 15.51 -1.92
CA LEU A 120 -4.45 14.27 -2.06
C LEU A 120 -5.48 14.39 -3.19
N GLU A 121 -6.28 15.47 -3.19
CA GLU A 121 -7.30 15.73 -4.21
C GLU A 121 -6.67 15.84 -5.61
N GLU A 122 -5.55 16.55 -5.75
CA GLU A 122 -4.82 16.67 -7.03
C GLU A 122 -4.25 15.32 -7.51
N GLN A 123 -3.78 14.45 -6.61
CA GLN A 123 -3.31 13.11 -6.97
C GLN A 123 -4.48 12.17 -7.32
N ILE A 124 -5.64 12.32 -6.67
CA ILE A 124 -6.88 11.60 -7.05
C ILE A 124 -7.33 12.03 -8.46
N GLU A 125 -7.34 13.33 -8.74
CA GLU A 125 -7.68 13.86 -10.07
C GLU A 125 -6.73 13.32 -11.13
N PHE A 126 -5.43 13.31 -10.85
CA PHE A 126 -4.42 12.73 -11.72
C PHE A 126 -4.67 11.23 -11.97
N ALA A 127 -4.95 10.46 -10.92
CA ALA A 127 -5.24 9.03 -11.05
C ALA A 127 -6.49 8.78 -11.91
N ALA A 128 -7.52 9.61 -11.77
CA ALA A 128 -8.73 9.55 -12.59
C ALA A 128 -8.43 9.87 -14.07
N GLU A 129 -7.67 10.94 -14.34
CA GLU A 129 -7.29 11.34 -15.71
C GLU A 129 -6.51 10.24 -16.44
N TYR A 130 -5.59 9.57 -15.75
CA TYR A 130 -4.76 8.51 -16.32
C TYR A 130 -5.33 7.10 -16.09
N ASN A 131 -6.56 6.97 -15.59
CA ASN A 131 -7.23 5.70 -15.28
C ASN A 131 -6.37 4.74 -14.43
N GLN A 132 -5.76 5.26 -13.37
CA GLN A 132 -4.87 4.50 -12.51
C GLN A 132 -5.59 3.88 -11.32
N MET A 133 -5.06 2.76 -10.83
CA MET A 133 -5.40 2.23 -9.50
C MET A 133 -4.82 3.13 -8.42
N ILE A 134 -5.44 3.12 -7.23
CA ILE A 134 -5.01 3.97 -6.12
C ILE A 134 -4.73 3.12 -4.88
N LEU A 135 -3.59 3.38 -4.26
CA LEU A 135 -3.25 2.89 -2.91
C LEU A 135 -3.19 4.09 -1.95
N VAL A 136 -3.93 4.02 -0.86
CA VAL A 136 -4.15 5.12 0.07
C VAL A 136 -3.51 4.86 1.43
N HIS A 137 -2.80 5.85 1.95
CA HIS A 137 -2.31 5.94 3.33
C HIS A 137 -3.32 6.65 4.23
N THR A 138 -3.74 6.02 5.31
CA THR A 138 -4.53 6.67 6.36
C THR A 138 -3.66 7.07 7.55
N PRO A 139 -3.94 8.18 8.23
CA PRO A 139 -3.14 8.64 9.37
C PRO A 139 -3.19 7.63 10.52
N HIS A 140 -2.11 7.56 11.31
CA HIS A 140 -2.03 6.64 12.45
C HIS A 140 -1.72 7.35 13.80
N LEU A 141 -1.17 8.56 13.76
CA LEU A 141 -0.84 9.34 14.96
C LEU A 141 -1.86 10.46 15.23
N GLU A 142 -2.50 10.98 14.18
CA GLU A 142 -3.53 12.01 14.29
C GLU A 142 -4.92 11.36 14.27
N ASP A 143 -5.97 12.17 14.32
CA ASP A 143 -7.36 11.68 14.29
C ASP A 143 -7.60 10.80 13.05
N LYS A 144 -7.37 9.50 13.21
CA LYS A 144 -7.45 8.49 12.15
C LYS A 144 -8.84 8.40 11.54
N GLN A 145 -9.86 8.37 12.36
CA GLN A 145 -11.24 8.25 11.88
C GLN A 145 -11.64 9.46 11.03
N LYS A 146 -11.29 10.66 11.49
CA LYS A 146 -11.52 11.90 10.73
C LYS A 146 -10.72 11.89 9.41
N GLY A 147 -9.43 11.55 9.48
CA GLY A 147 -8.56 11.50 8.30
C GLY A 147 -9.03 10.48 7.28
N THR A 148 -9.43 9.28 7.72
CA THR A 148 -9.99 8.25 6.84
C THR A 148 -11.26 8.74 6.15
N ARG A 149 -12.17 9.43 6.87
CA ARG A 149 -13.39 10.01 6.27
C ARG A 149 -13.07 11.12 5.27
N LEU A 150 -12.16 12.02 5.58
CA LEU A 150 -11.73 13.06 4.63
C LEU A 150 -11.17 12.46 3.34
N ILE A 151 -10.41 11.39 3.43
CA ILE A 151 -9.89 10.65 2.27
C ILE A 151 -11.03 10.05 1.46
N MET A 152 -11.94 9.32 2.10
CA MET A 152 -13.07 8.70 1.42
C MET A 152 -14.00 9.74 0.77
N ASP A 153 -14.23 10.86 1.45
CA ASP A 153 -15.04 11.97 0.91
C ASP A 153 -14.36 12.61 -0.32
N ALA A 154 -13.03 12.75 -0.32
CA ALA A 154 -12.29 13.23 -1.48
C ALA A 154 -12.38 12.26 -2.67
N LEU A 155 -12.31 10.95 -2.42
CA LEU A 155 -12.48 9.91 -3.44
C LEU A 155 -13.91 9.91 -4.01
N ASP A 156 -14.93 9.93 -3.15
CA ASP A 156 -16.34 9.92 -3.55
C ASP A 156 -16.75 11.19 -4.34
N ASN A 157 -16.12 12.34 -4.02
CA ASN A 157 -16.35 13.60 -4.73
C ASN A 157 -15.79 13.58 -6.16
N ASN A 158 -14.88 12.68 -6.48
CA ASN A 158 -14.39 12.49 -7.84
C ASN A 158 -15.19 11.39 -8.55
N GLY A 159 -16.21 11.81 -9.32
CA GLY A 159 -17.11 10.88 -10.00
C GLY A 159 -16.50 9.97 -11.08
N ASN A 160 -15.19 10.07 -11.33
CA ASN A 160 -14.45 9.25 -12.30
C ASN A 160 -13.61 8.15 -11.63
N ILE A 161 -13.63 8.05 -10.29
CA ILE A 161 -12.94 6.98 -9.55
C ILE A 161 -13.87 5.79 -9.39
N ASP A 162 -13.39 4.61 -9.78
CA ASP A 162 -14.02 3.33 -9.47
C ASP A 162 -13.57 2.88 -8.07
N PRO A 163 -14.46 2.82 -7.06
CA PRO A 163 -14.10 2.37 -5.71
C PRO A 163 -13.45 0.99 -5.67
N GLY A 164 -13.85 0.09 -6.57
CA GLY A 164 -13.27 -1.26 -6.68
C GLY A 164 -11.78 -1.26 -7.08
N ARG A 165 -11.24 -0.12 -7.53
CA ARG A 165 -9.83 0.07 -7.89
C ARG A 165 -9.04 0.90 -6.87
N VAL A 166 -9.63 1.13 -5.70
CA VAL A 166 -9.00 1.88 -4.61
C VAL A 166 -8.80 0.97 -3.40
N MET A 167 -7.57 0.89 -2.94
CA MET A 167 -7.19 0.24 -1.68
C MET A 167 -6.94 1.31 -0.61
N ILE A 168 -7.71 1.30 0.46
CA ILE A 168 -7.49 2.15 1.63
C ILE A 168 -6.74 1.36 2.68
N ASP A 169 -5.46 1.68 2.86
CA ASP A 169 -4.56 0.93 3.71
C ASP A 169 -4.45 1.50 5.13
N HIS A 170 -3.83 0.71 6.00
CA HIS A 170 -3.74 0.93 7.44
C HIS A 170 -5.10 0.99 8.14
N ALA A 171 -6.11 0.30 7.58
CA ALA A 171 -7.43 0.18 8.20
C ALA A 171 -7.36 -0.55 9.55
N GLU A 172 -8.30 -0.25 10.42
CA GLU A 172 -8.44 -0.82 11.76
C GLU A 172 -9.91 -1.10 12.07
N GLU A 173 -10.20 -1.72 13.20
CA GLU A 173 -11.54 -2.15 13.63
C GLU A 173 -12.62 -1.06 13.46
N HIS A 174 -12.23 0.21 13.64
CA HIS A 174 -13.15 1.34 13.58
C HIS A 174 -13.36 1.93 12.18
N THR A 175 -12.56 1.52 11.20
CA THR A 175 -12.57 2.11 9.85
C THR A 175 -12.93 1.10 8.76
N VAL A 176 -12.63 -0.18 8.95
CA VAL A 176 -12.86 -1.23 7.94
C VAL A 176 -14.30 -1.25 7.44
N GLY A 177 -15.29 -1.24 8.36
CA GLY A 177 -16.69 -1.31 7.97
C GLY A 177 -17.10 -0.17 7.03
N GLU A 178 -16.76 1.07 7.39
CA GLU A 178 -17.09 2.24 6.57
C GLU A 178 -16.38 2.23 5.20
N ILE A 179 -15.13 1.72 5.16
CA ILE A 179 -14.36 1.56 3.92
C ILE A 179 -15.07 0.58 2.98
N LEU A 180 -15.44 -0.59 3.48
CA LEU A 180 -16.10 -1.64 2.70
C LEU A 180 -17.51 -1.22 2.27
N ASP A 181 -18.28 -0.55 3.14
CA ASP A 181 -19.62 -0.04 2.84
C ASP A 181 -19.65 0.97 1.69
N ARG A 182 -18.54 1.71 1.47
CA ARG A 182 -18.37 2.62 0.33
C ARG A 182 -17.82 1.92 -0.93
N GLY A 183 -17.60 0.60 -0.88
CA GLY A 183 -17.13 -0.20 -2.02
C GLY A 183 -15.62 -0.19 -2.23
N PHE A 184 -14.85 0.43 -1.35
CA PHE A 184 -13.39 0.40 -1.38
C PHE A 184 -12.84 -0.93 -0.85
N TRP A 185 -11.60 -1.24 -1.16
CA TRP A 185 -10.84 -2.32 -0.53
C TRP A 185 -10.17 -1.82 0.75
N ALA A 186 -10.08 -2.69 1.75
CA ALA A 186 -9.45 -2.38 3.03
C ALA A 186 -8.13 -3.15 3.22
N GLY A 187 -7.04 -2.42 3.51
CA GLY A 187 -5.74 -2.99 3.82
C GLY A 187 -5.45 -2.99 5.31
N LEU A 188 -5.15 -4.17 5.87
CA LEU A 188 -4.77 -4.34 7.27
C LEU A 188 -3.25 -4.42 7.37
N THR A 189 -2.64 -3.38 7.88
CA THR A 189 -1.19 -3.36 8.09
C THR A 189 -0.83 -3.97 9.43
N ILE A 190 0.00 -4.98 9.40
CA ILE A 190 0.54 -5.62 10.61
C ILE A 190 1.89 -4.97 10.93
N TYR A 191 1.86 -4.03 11.88
CA TYR A 191 3.02 -3.24 12.25
C TYR A 191 3.05 -3.01 13.77
N PRO A 192 4.16 -3.34 14.44
CA PRO A 192 4.24 -3.25 15.90
C PRO A 192 3.93 -1.85 16.43
N ASN A 193 3.18 -1.76 17.52
CA ASN A 193 2.87 -0.58 18.33
C ASN A 193 1.98 0.49 17.69
N THR A 194 1.91 0.58 16.35
CA THR A 194 1.21 1.70 15.69
C THR A 194 0.03 1.29 14.82
N LYS A 195 -0.07 -0.01 14.47
CA LYS A 195 -1.14 -0.55 13.61
C LYS A 195 -1.65 -1.89 14.16
N CYS A 196 -2.14 -2.78 13.31
CA CYS A 196 -2.64 -4.08 13.75
C CYS A 196 -1.52 -5.03 14.22
N THR A 197 -1.86 -5.94 15.13
CA THR A 197 -1.12 -7.18 15.36
C THR A 197 -1.69 -8.30 14.47
N PRO A 198 -1.00 -9.44 14.29
CA PRO A 198 -1.59 -10.60 13.60
C PRO A 198 -2.93 -11.02 14.19
N GLN A 199 -3.09 -10.95 15.53
CA GLN A 199 -4.32 -11.30 16.23
C GLN A 199 -5.46 -10.34 15.88
N ARG A 200 -5.22 -9.02 15.94
CA ARG A 200 -6.21 -8.00 15.58
C ARG A 200 -6.62 -8.08 14.11
N ALA A 201 -5.65 -8.30 13.22
CA ALA A 201 -5.94 -8.50 11.80
C ALA A 201 -6.81 -9.74 11.57
N ALA A 202 -6.52 -10.85 12.27
CA ALA A 202 -7.35 -12.05 12.22
C ALA A 202 -8.78 -11.81 12.77
N ASP A 203 -8.93 -11.06 13.88
CA ASP A 203 -10.25 -10.69 14.42
C ASP A 203 -11.09 -9.92 13.39
N ILE A 204 -10.47 -8.95 12.68
CA ILE A 204 -11.14 -8.17 11.64
C ILE A 204 -11.53 -9.07 10.45
N VAL A 205 -10.61 -9.90 9.98
CA VAL A 205 -10.85 -10.84 8.86
C VAL A 205 -11.98 -11.80 9.18
N GLU A 206 -12.09 -12.26 10.43
CA GLU A 206 -13.20 -13.11 10.90
C GLU A 206 -14.55 -12.39 10.80
N ILE A 207 -14.62 -11.12 11.24
CA ILE A 207 -15.85 -10.34 11.26
C ILE A 207 -16.37 -10.07 9.84
N TYR A 208 -15.48 -9.74 8.91
CA TYR A 208 -15.83 -9.33 7.55
C TYR A 208 -15.67 -10.45 6.50
N ALA A 209 -15.47 -11.70 6.92
CA ALA A 209 -15.33 -12.88 6.06
C ALA A 209 -14.28 -12.72 4.94
N ALA A 210 -13.26 -11.90 5.19
CA ALA A 210 -12.18 -11.57 4.25
C ALA A 210 -12.62 -10.99 2.89
N GLU A 211 -13.83 -10.43 2.78
CA GLU A 211 -14.28 -9.81 1.53
C GLU A 211 -13.58 -8.46 1.30
N GLN A 212 -12.93 -8.30 0.14
CA GLN A 212 -12.19 -7.09 -0.23
C GLN A 212 -11.19 -6.61 0.84
N ILE A 213 -10.58 -7.56 1.56
CA ILE A 213 -9.59 -7.28 2.59
C ILE A 213 -8.28 -8.00 2.23
N TRP A 214 -7.17 -7.29 2.35
CA TRP A 214 -5.85 -7.89 2.35
C TRP A 214 -5.07 -7.57 3.64
N VAL A 215 -4.00 -8.31 3.89
CA VAL A 215 -3.02 -8.01 4.95
C VAL A 215 -1.66 -7.70 4.34
N ASN A 216 -0.92 -6.80 4.98
CA ASN A 216 0.42 -6.40 4.54
C ASN A 216 1.33 -6.10 5.72
N SER A 217 2.63 -5.97 5.46
CA SER A 217 3.60 -5.62 6.49
C SER A 217 3.82 -4.13 6.63
N ALA A 218 3.72 -3.37 5.55
CA ALA A 218 4.26 -2.01 5.40
C ALA A 218 5.66 -1.87 6.05
N ALA A 219 6.45 -2.96 5.99
CA ALA A 219 7.75 -3.00 6.65
C ALA A 219 8.71 -1.99 6.01
N ASP A 220 9.19 -1.08 6.85
CA ASP A 220 9.99 0.09 6.46
C ASP A 220 11.23 0.25 7.35
N TRP A 221 11.72 1.46 7.52
CA TRP A 221 12.86 1.83 8.37
C TRP A 221 12.65 1.57 9.86
N GLY A 222 11.39 1.54 10.31
CA GLY A 222 11.01 1.40 11.70
C GLY A 222 11.09 -0.06 12.20
N PRO A 223 10.71 -0.29 13.46
CA PRO A 223 10.69 -1.63 14.06
C PRO A 223 9.54 -2.46 13.48
N SER A 224 9.66 -2.83 12.24
CA SER A 224 8.69 -3.56 11.42
C SER A 224 9.20 -4.94 11.04
N ASP A 225 8.29 -5.79 10.58
CA ASP A 225 8.58 -7.21 10.35
C ASP A 225 8.13 -7.62 8.93
N PRO A 226 9.08 -7.92 8.01
CA PRO A 226 8.76 -8.33 6.64
C PRO A 226 8.05 -9.69 6.57
N LEU A 227 7.93 -10.41 7.68
CA LEU A 227 7.21 -11.67 7.78
C LEU A 227 5.81 -11.51 8.39
N SER A 228 5.29 -10.29 8.48
CA SER A 228 3.97 -10.00 9.06
C SER A 228 2.84 -10.74 8.33
N VAL A 229 2.88 -10.82 7.00
CA VAL A 229 1.85 -11.51 6.21
C VAL A 229 1.79 -13.01 6.54
N PRO A 230 2.88 -13.80 6.45
CA PRO A 230 2.83 -15.21 6.83
C PRO A 230 2.55 -15.41 8.32
N LYS A 231 2.90 -14.47 9.21
CA LYS A 231 2.51 -14.53 10.63
C LYS A 231 1.00 -14.39 10.84
N CYS A 232 0.32 -13.57 10.04
CA CYS A 232 -1.14 -13.52 10.04
C CYS A 232 -1.74 -14.84 9.55
N GLY A 233 -1.22 -15.38 8.45
CA GLY A 233 -1.63 -16.70 7.96
C GLY A 233 -1.46 -17.81 9.02
N TYR A 234 -0.34 -17.78 9.75
CA TYR A 234 -0.11 -18.69 10.87
C TYR A 234 -1.11 -18.48 12.02
N GLU A 235 -1.46 -17.24 12.35
CA GLU A 235 -2.47 -16.96 13.40
C GLU A 235 -3.85 -17.51 13.00
N LEU A 236 -4.27 -17.32 11.74
CA LEU A 236 -5.51 -17.90 11.21
C LEU A 236 -5.48 -19.44 11.28
N LYS A 237 -4.36 -20.07 10.89
CA LYS A 237 -4.18 -21.53 11.00
C LYS A 237 -4.28 -22.01 12.44
N ARG A 238 -3.67 -21.30 13.39
CA ARG A 238 -3.73 -21.60 14.83
C ARG A 238 -5.16 -21.50 15.38
N ARG A 239 -6.01 -20.64 14.79
CA ARG A 239 -7.44 -20.54 15.13
C ARG A 239 -8.30 -21.63 14.49
N GLY A 240 -7.72 -22.47 13.62
CA GLY A 240 -8.41 -23.59 12.98
C GLY A 240 -9.07 -23.26 11.64
N TYR A 241 -8.70 -22.14 11.00
CA TYR A 241 -9.15 -21.84 9.64
C TYR A 241 -8.52 -22.80 8.63
N GLU A 242 -9.31 -23.18 7.63
CA GLU A 242 -8.86 -24.01 6.51
C GLU A 242 -7.89 -23.23 5.60
N ASP A 243 -7.07 -23.98 4.87
CA ASP A 243 -6.02 -23.40 4.02
C ASP A 243 -6.60 -22.46 2.95
N ASP A 244 -7.76 -22.79 2.37
CA ASP A 244 -8.43 -21.96 1.35
C ASP A 244 -8.81 -20.57 1.88
N PHE A 245 -9.27 -20.47 3.13
CA PHE A 245 -9.58 -19.19 3.75
C PHE A 245 -8.32 -18.36 4.01
N ILE A 246 -7.26 -19.02 4.45
CA ILE A 246 -5.98 -18.37 4.70
C ILE A 246 -5.39 -17.85 3.37
N GLU A 247 -5.41 -18.69 2.33
CA GLU A 247 -4.94 -18.35 0.99
C GLU A 247 -5.72 -17.17 0.41
N LYS A 248 -7.04 -17.12 0.63
CA LYS A 248 -7.87 -15.98 0.25
C LYS A 248 -7.31 -14.66 0.79
N VAL A 249 -6.94 -14.60 2.07
CA VAL A 249 -6.47 -13.37 2.74
C VAL A 249 -5.08 -12.95 2.28
N ILE A 250 -4.13 -13.92 2.20
CA ILE A 250 -2.72 -13.59 2.01
C ILE A 250 -2.23 -13.71 0.56
N PHE A 251 -3.05 -14.25 -0.32
CA PHE A 251 -2.67 -14.46 -1.73
C PHE A 251 -3.78 -14.07 -2.71
N GLU A 252 -4.99 -14.66 -2.66
CA GLU A 252 -6.00 -14.47 -3.70
C GLU A 252 -6.60 -13.05 -3.69
N ASN A 253 -6.87 -12.46 -2.53
CA ASN A 253 -7.36 -11.10 -2.45
C ASN A 253 -6.36 -10.06 -2.99
N PRO A 254 -5.08 -10.02 -2.53
CA PRO A 254 -4.10 -9.13 -3.13
C PRO A 254 -3.90 -9.40 -4.63
N LYS A 255 -3.88 -10.66 -5.07
CA LYS A 255 -3.79 -11.01 -6.48
C LYS A 255 -5.00 -10.48 -7.27
N THR A 256 -6.21 -10.66 -6.78
CA THR A 256 -7.44 -10.19 -7.44
C THR A 256 -7.42 -8.67 -7.61
N PHE A 257 -7.07 -7.93 -6.55
CA PHE A 257 -6.99 -6.48 -6.64
C PHE A 257 -5.89 -6.03 -7.62
N LEU A 258 -4.68 -6.55 -7.47
CA LEU A 258 -3.52 -6.14 -8.26
C LEU A 258 -3.63 -6.53 -9.74
N SER A 259 -4.29 -7.66 -10.05
CA SER A 259 -4.51 -8.13 -11.43
C SER A 259 -5.47 -7.24 -12.25
N GLN A 260 -6.09 -6.23 -11.65
CA GLN A 260 -6.80 -5.18 -12.38
C GLN A 260 -5.83 -4.32 -13.23
N ASN A 261 -4.53 -4.40 -12.97
CA ASN A 261 -3.49 -3.87 -13.86
C ASN A 261 -2.84 -5.04 -14.62
N GLU A 262 -2.84 -4.98 -15.95
CA GLU A 262 -2.29 -6.03 -16.85
C GLU A 262 -0.78 -6.29 -16.65
N ARG A 263 -0.06 -5.34 -16.06
CA ARG A 263 1.37 -5.50 -15.73
C ARG A 263 1.60 -6.45 -14.57
N PHE A 264 0.60 -6.62 -13.70
CA PHE A 264 0.74 -7.53 -12.57
C PHE A 264 0.56 -8.98 -13.02
N SER A 265 1.54 -9.80 -12.67
CA SER A 265 1.50 -11.25 -12.97
C SER A 265 2.26 -12.02 -11.90
N VAL A 266 1.70 -13.08 -11.34
CA VAL A 266 2.31 -14.00 -10.37
C VAL A 266 1.91 -15.43 -10.66
#